data_3ade4fe7bec68eea1404de8ea920ca82
#
_entry.id   3ade4fe7bec68eea1404de8ea920ca82
#
_cell.length_a   1.000
_cell.length_b   1.000
_cell.length_c   1.000
_cell.angle_alpha   90.00
_cell.angle_beta   90.00
_cell.angle_gamma   90.00
#
_symmetry.space_group_name_H-M   'P 1'
#
loop_
_entity.id
_entity.type
_entity.pdbx_description
1 polymer ?
#
loop_
_entity_poly.entity_id
_entity_poly.type
_entity_poly.pdbx_seq_one_letter_code
_entity_poly.pdbx_strand_id
1 'polypeptide(L)'
;MAHNLSISDLARDPKQIGNLIRRARKRRGLSQGALGAKAGIRQETVSLLESGNETAKLETILKVLSALDLELRIAPRSKGDLGIEQDF
;
A
#
# COMPACT_ATOMS: atom_id res chain seq x y z
N MET A 1 14.17 -10.78 10.33
CA MET A 1 14.58 -11.24 9.26
C MET A 1 14.64 -10.25 8.19
N ALA A 2 15.54 -10.32 7.47
CA ALA A 2 15.67 -9.39 6.43
C ALA A 2 14.53 -9.54 5.50
N HIS A 3 14.07 -8.45 4.99
CA HIS A 3 12.97 -8.51 4.12
C HIS A 3 13.32 -7.71 2.91
N ASN A 4 13.38 -8.33 1.80
CA ASN A 4 13.68 -7.65 0.57
C ASN A 4 12.41 -7.28 -0.13
N LEU A 5 12.33 -6.03 -0.49
CA LEU A 5 11.19 -5.58 -1.26
C LEU A 5 11.37 -6.01 -2.70
N SER A 6 10.32 -6.53 -3.28
CA SER A 6 10.34 -6.84 -4.68
C SER A 6 9.78 -5.64 -5.43
N ILE A 7 9.89 -5.66 -6.73
CA ILE A 7 9.33 -4.59 -7.54
C ILE A 7 7.86 -4.44 -7.30
N SER A 8 7.17 -5.55 -7.06
CA SER A 8 5.74 -5.48 -6.83
C SER A 8 5.40 -4.81 -5.50
N ASP A 9 6.38 -4.63 -4.62
CA ASP A 9 6.16 -3.97 -3.36
C ASP A 9 6.51 -2.50 -3.38
N LEU A 10 6.90 -1.98 -4.52
CA LEU A 10 7.22 -0.56 -4.63
C LEU A 10 5.98 0.23 -4.98
N ALA A 11 5.88 1.40 -4.43
CA ALA A 11 4.76 2.27 -4.72
C ALA A 11 5.28 3.67 -4.97
N ARG A 12 5.06 4.17 -6.16
CA ARG A 12 5.49 5.52 -6.55
C ARG A 12 4.33 6.40 -6.95
N ASP A 13 3.13 5.88 -6.97
CA ASP A 13 1.96 6.68 -7.27
C ASP A 13 0.76 6.07 -6.55
N PRO A 14 -0.36 6.80 -6.52
CA PRO A 14 -1.53 6.32 -5.78
C PRO A 14 -2.05 4.99 -6.28
N LYS A 15 -1.95 4.73 -7.57
CA LYS A 15 -2.45 3.49 -8.10
C LYS A 15 -1.64 2.30 -7.62
N GLN A 16 -0.34 2.47 -7.53
CA GLN A 16 0.53 1.40 -7.02
C GLN A 16 0.27 1.17 -5.54
N ILE A 17 0.04 2.24 -4.79
CA ILE A 17 -0.31 2.09 -3.37
C ILE A 17 -1.61 1.32 -3.25
N GLY A 18 -2.60 1.67 -4.07
CA GLY A 18 -3.87 0.97 -4.03
C GLY A 18 -3.74 -0.51 -4.33
N ASN A 19 -2.90 -0.85 -5.30
CA ASN A 19 -2.67 -2.25 -5.64
C ASN A 19 -1.98 -3.01 -4.51
N LEU A 20 -1.03 -2.39 -3.85
CA LEU A 20 -0.38 -3.03 -2.71
C LEU A 20 -1.37 -3.30 -1.59
N ILE A 21 -2.21 -2.33 -1.28
CA ILE A 21 -3.22 -2.49 -0.26
C ILE A 21 -4.17 -3.62 -0.63
N ARG A 22 -4.60 -3.64 -1.88
CA ARG A 22 -5.54 -4.67 -2.31
C ARG A 22 -4.94 -6.06 -2.19
N ARG A 23 -3.69 -6.23 -2.62
CA ARG A 23 -3.05 -7.53 -2.53
C ARG A 23 -2.88 -7.97 -1.09
N ALA A 24 -2.47 -7.05 -0.22
CA ALA A 24 -2.30 -7.38 1.18
C ALA A 24 -3.63 -7.75 1.82
N ARG A 25 -4.69 -7.02 1.47
CA ARG A 25 -6.01 -7.32 1.97
C ARG A 25 -6.46 -8.73 1.57
N LYS A 26 -6.27 -9.03 0.29
CA LYS A 26 -6.69 -10.35 -0.21
C LYS A 26 -5.88 -11.48 0.39
N ARG A 27 -4.61 -11.24 0.61
CA ARG A 27 -3.78 -12.24 1.26
C ARG A 27 -4.28 -12.56 2.66
N ARG A 28 -4.88 -11.60 3.33
CA ARG A 28 -5.42 -11.82 4.66
C ARG A 28 -6.86 -12.30 4.62
N GLY A 29 -7.42 -12.49 3.44
CA GLY A 29 -8.78 -12.97 3.32
C GLY A 29 -9.84 -11.97 3.76
N LEU A 30 -9.53 -10.67 3.71
CA LEU A 30 -10.46 -9.65 4.15
C LEU A 30 -11.23 -9.06 2.98
N SER A 31 -12.51 -8.77 3.21
CA SER A 31 -13.27 -7.97 2.27
C SER A 31 -12.90 -6.50 2.46
N GLN A 32 -13.31 -5.67 1.51
CA GLN A 32 -13.11 -4.24 1.68
C GLN A 32 -13.84 -3.72 2.93
N GLY A 33 -15.04 -4.24 3.17
CA GLY A 33 -15.78 -3.83 4.35
C GLY A 33 -15.09 -4.26 5.64
N ALA A 34 -14.55 -5.47 5.66
CA ALA A 34 -13.85 -5.95 6.86
C ALA A 34 -12.58 -5.13 7.11
N LEU A 35 -11.86 -4.80 6.05
CA LEU A 35 -10.69 -3.95 6.21
C LEU A 35 -11.09 -2.58 6.72
N GLY A 36 -12.16 -2.02 6.16
CA GLY A 36 -12.64 -0.72 6.60
C GLY A 36 -12.98 -0.73 8.08
N ALA A 37 -13.70 -1.76 8.53
CA ALA A 37 -14.05 -1.86 9.93
C ALA A 37 -12.81 -1.95 10.81
N LYS A 38 -11.81 -2.71 10.37
CA LYS A 38 -10.60 -2.87 11.13
C LYS A 38 -9.80 -1.59 11.18
N ALA A 39 -9.80 -0.82 10.12
CA ALA A 39 -9.05 0.43 10.05
C ALA A 39 -9.84 1.63 10.58
N GLY A 40 -11.12 1.46 10.85
CA GLY A 40 -11.94 2.56 11.31
C GLY A 40 -12.34 3.52 10.22
N ILE A 41 -12.52 3.03 9.01
CA ILE A 41 -12.92 3.87 7.87
C ILE A 41 -14.02 3.14 7.12
N ARG A 42 -14.66 3.86 6.20
CA ARG A 42 -15.77 3.30 5.44
C ARG A 42 -15.27 2.39 4.33
N GLN A 43 -16.10 1.46 3.93
CA GLN A 43 -15.77 0.58 2.82
C GLN A 43 -15.49 1.38 1.57
N GLU A 44 -16.28 2.43 1.30
CA GLU A 44 -16.06 3.25 0.12
C GLU A 44 -14.67 3.85 0.10
N THR A 45 -14.17 4.23 1.28
CA THR A 45 -12.84 4.79 1.37
C THR A 45 -11.80 3.74 0.99
N VAL A 46 -11.99 2.50 1.45
CA VAL A 46 -11.08 1.42 1.06
C VAL A 46 -11.13 1.22 -0.46
N SER A 47 -12.33 1.21 -1.02
CA SER A 47 -12.49 1.02 -2.45
C SER A 47 -11.77 2.12 -3.23
N LEU A 48 -11.91 3.37 -2.80
CA LEU A 48 -11.23 4.48 -3.47
C LEU A 48 -9.72 4.36 -3.36
N LEU A 49 -9.21 3.97 -2.20
CA LEU A 49 -7.78 3.79 -2.04
C LEU A 49 -7.27 2.71 -2.99
N GLU A 50 -7.98 1.60 -3.07
CA GLU A 50 -7.52 0.49 -3.89
C GLU A 50 -7.59 0.83 -5.38
N SER A 51 -8.42 1.77 -5.76
CA SER A 51 -8.49 2.19 -7.15
C SER A 51 -7.51 3.31 -7.50
N GLY A 52 -6.75 3.79 -6.51
CA GLY A 52 -5.74 4.79 -6.80
C GLY A 52 -6.21 6.22 -6.70
N ASN A 53 -7.17 6.49 -5.81
CA ASN A 53 -7.67 7.84 -5.65
C ASN A 53 -6.55 8.78 -5.22
N GLU A 54 -6.36 9.85 -5.97
CA GLU A 54 -5.23 10.75 -5.74
C GLU A 54 -5.44 11.72 -4.60
N THR A 55 -6.65 11.80 -4.07
CA THR A 55 -6.92 12.73 -2.98
C THR A 55 -6.98 12.05 -1.63
N ALA A 56 -6.52 10.80 -1.55
CA ALA A 56 -6.53 10.09 -0.29
C ALA A 56 -5.60 10.78 0.71
N LYS A 57 -6.05 10.87 1.95
CA LYS A 57 -5.23 11.50 2.98
C LYS A 57 -4.19 10.51 3.48
N LEU A 58 -3.03 11.03 3.81
CA LEU A 58 -1.97 10.19 4.36
C LEU A 58 -2.42 9.49 5.62
N GLU A 59 -3.16 10.18 6.47
CA GLU A 59 -3.66 9.59 7.70
C GLU A 59 -4.49 8.36 7.42
N THR A 60 -5.32 8.42 6.40
CA THR A 60 -6.17 7.30 6.03
C THR A 60 -5.32 6.12 5.54
N ILE A 61 -4.33 6.42 4.72
CA ILE A 61 -3.43 5.39 4.22
C ILE A 61 -2.73 4.69 5.37
N LEU A 62 -2.24 5.45 6.33
CA LEU A 62 -1.53 4.88 7.47
C LEU A 62 -2.45 4.01 8.32
N LYS A 63 -3.72 4.40 8.47
CA LYS A 63 -4.67 3.57 9.21
C LYS A 63 -4.88 2.22 8.53
N VAL A 64 -4.98 2.25 7.21
CA VAL A 64 -5.19 1.02 6.45
C VAL A 64 -3.96 0.13 6.53
N LEU A 65 -2.77 0.71 6.39
CA LEU A 65 -1.55 -0.07 6.49
C LEU A 65 -1.44 -0.71 7.87
N SER A 66 -1.76 0.05 8.91
CA SER A 66 -1.71 -0.49 10.26
C SER A 66 -2.68 -1.64 10.43
N ALA A 67 -3.88 -1.52 9.86
CA ALA A 67 -4.87 -2.60 9.95
C ALA A 67 -4.41 -3.85 9.24
N LEU A 68 -3.52 -3.70 8.25
CA LEU A 68 -2.97 -4.83 7.51
C LEU A 68 -1.62 -5.27 8.07
N ASP A 69 -1.22 -4.68 9.19
CA ASP A 69 0.07 -4.99 9.80
C ASP A 69 1.22 -4.65 8.87
N LEU A 70 1.07 -3.57 8.15
CA LEU A 70 2.10 -3.06 7.25
C LEU A 70 2.56 -1.70 7.75
N GLU A 71 3.71 -1.29 7.29
CA GLU A 71 4.23 0.01 7.64
C GLU A 71 4.81 0.67 6.41
N LEU A 72 4.84 1.99 6.44
CA LEU A 72 5.43 2.76 5.37
C LEU A 72 6.91 2.92 5.66
N ARG A 73 7.74 2.72 4.66
CA ARG A 73 9.17 2.93 4.81
C ARG A 73 9.68 3.84 3.72
N ILE A 74 10.67 4.62 4.05
CA ILE A 74 11.26 5.56 3.10
C ILE A 74 12.68 5.11 2.83
N ALA A 75 13.02 4.99 1.57
CA ALA A 75 14.33 4.52 1.16
C ALA A 75 14.76 5.28 -0.09
N PRO A 76 16.04 5.26 -0.40
CA PRO A 76 16.48 5.89 -1.64
C PRO A 76 15.74 5.27 -2.81
N ARG A 77 15.41 6.11 -3.79
CA ARG A 77 14.68 5.62 -4.95
C ARG A 77 15.60 4.72 -5.77
N SER A 78 15.13 3.53 -6.05
CA SER A 78 15.90 2.62 -6.87
C SER A 78 15.60 2.91 -8.33
N LYS A 79 16.41 2.37 -9.22
CA LYS A 79 16.10 2.48 -10.63
C LYS A 79 15.04 1.51 -10.99
N GLY A 80 14.50 0.89 -10.01
CA GLY A 80 13.33 0.16 -10.21
C GLY A 80 13.50 -1.19 -10.72
N ASP A 81 12.69 -1.42 -11.66
CA ASP A 81 12.49 -2.71 -12.12
C ASP A 81 13.69 -3.28 -12.75
N LEU A 82 14.65 -2.52 -13.12
CA LEU A 82 15.76 -3.10 -13.77
C LEU A 82 16.85 -3.43 -12.84
N GLY A 83 16.74 -3.03 -11.62
CA GLY A 83 17.77 -3.31 -10.70
C GLY A 83 19.06 -2.63 -11.02
N ILE A 84 19.03 -1.72 -11.92
CA ILE A 84 20.14 -1.01 -12.26
C ILE A 84 20.36 0.02 -11.31
N GLU A 85 21.36 0.08 -10.86
CA GLU A 85 21.52 0.99 -10.00
C GLU A 85 21.82 2.16 -10.38
N GLN A 86 21.93 3.02 -9.88
CA GLN A 86 22.18 4.17 -10.21
C GLN A 86 22.63 4.82 -9.20
N ASP A 87 23.32 5.45 -9.16
CA ASP A 87 23.74 6.09 -8.21
C ASP A 87 23.06 7.21 -8.06
N PHE A 88 22.86 7.66 -7.15
CA PHE A 88 22.16 8.76 -6.95
C PHE A 88 22.95 9.71 -6.24
#